data_3adecf25575da03f5b3bcf367323f10d
#
_entry.id   3adecf25575da03f5b3bcf367323f10d
#
_cell.length_a   1.000
_cell.length_b   1.000
_cell.length_c   1.000
_cell.angle_alpha   90.00
_cell.angle_beta   90.00
_cell.angle_gamma   90.00
#
_symmetry.space_group_name_H-M   'P 1'
#
loop_
_entity.id
_entity.type
_entity.pdbx_description
1 polymer ?
#
loop_
_entity_poly.entity_id
_entity_poly.type
_entity_poly.pdbx_seq_one_letter_code
_entity_poly.pdbx_strand_id
1 'polypeptide(L)'
;MSKLQDKLFGKVTIRKKLTMTTAVVFFLVLSMFTLVVIFSANTLLLQRERQNVNTTISKVVTYIEKDWDSDEELSPESLLAALYSPKNIYASIINGVLSEKHSLDGQVAISNKLYSNQSVFVYDKKGTFIFTSEENTDSPPGMSEVNKLKSVSYKGKRGFLLQVSIYGKDKKTIVGYAQIFHDLEFYYALKERLIFLLIFLEVGMTVLVIAATVVVLTSILRPMRQLHETMGVITDSPSDLELRSKIESHDEIGDLAVNFNRMMDKIQENNQMQMRFLSDVSHELRTPIAVIKGHMDLLQR
;
A
#
# COMPACT_ATOMS: atom_id res chain seq x y z
N MET A 1 3.48 30.64 7.55
CA MET A 1 2.65 29.77 6.68
C MET A 1 2.04 30.51 5.49
N SER A 2 1.54 31.75 5.61
CA SER A 2 0.91 32.48 4.49
C SER A 2 1.84 32.77 3.29
N LYS A 3 3.09 33.18 3.53
CA LYS A 3 4.05 33.49 2.44
C LYS A 3 4.47 32.30 1.58
N LEU A 4 4.42 31.06 2.10
CA LEU A 4 4.67 29.84 1.33
C LEU A 4 3.45 29.45 0.49
N GLN A 5 2.24 29.69 0.99
CA GLN A 5 0.99 29.50 0.24
C GLN A 5 0.89 30.46 -0.94
N ASP A 6 1.25 31.75 -0.75
CA ASP A 6 1.20 32.73 -1.84
C ASP A 6 2.24 32.48 -2.93
N LYS A 7 3.41 31.93 -2.58
CA LYS A 7 4.48 31.60 -3.53
C LYS A 7 4.17 30.33 -4.36
N LEU A 8 3.46 29.36 -3.78
CA LEU A 8 3.05 28.11 -4.45
C LEU A 8 1.73 28.24 -5.22
N PHE A 9 0.82 29.15 -4.80
CA PHE A 9 -0.56 29.20 -5.29
C PHE A 9 -0.99 30.57 -5.86
N GLY A 10 -0.07 31.54 -5.98
CA GLY A 10 -0.38 32.86 -6.55
C GLY A 10 -0.98 32.74 -7.95
N LYS A 11 -2.25 33.09 -8.14
CA LYS A 11 -3.08 32.98 -9.36
C LYS A 11 -3.65 31.59 -9.71
N VAL A 12 -3.61 30.60 -8.82
CA VAL A 12 -4.25 29.30 -9.07
C VAL A 12 -5.72 29.36 -8.65
N THR A 13 -6.64 28.91 -9.51
CA THR A 13 -8.08 28.87 -9.21
C THR A 13 -8.36 27.96 -7.99
N ILE A 14 -9.41 28.29 -7.22
CA ILE A 14 -9.85 27.51 -6.04
C ILE A 14 -9.96 26.01 -6.36
N ARG A 15 -10.48 25.68 -7.55
CA ARG A 15 -10.57 24.31 -8.05
C ARG A 15 -9.20 23.60 -8.05
N LYS A 16 -8.18 24.24 -8.66
CA LYS A 16 -6.83 23.65 -8.73
C LYS A 16 -6.18 23.51 -7.35
N LYS A 17 -6.37 24.53 -6.48
CA LYS A 17 -5.85 24.48 -5.11
C LYS A 17 -6.42 23.29 -4.35
N LEU A 18 -7.74 23.12 -4.38
CA LEU A 18 -8.42 22.05 -3.64
C LEU A 18 -8.08 20.67 -4.21
N THR A 19 -8.09 20.50 -5.53
CA THR A 19 -7.70 19.22 -6.16
C THR A 19 -6.25 18.86 -5.82
N MET A 20 -5.33 19.81 -5.85
CA MET A 20 -3.92 19.53 -5.53
C MET A 20 -3.74 19.19 -4.04
N THR A 21 -4.43 19.91 -3.15
CA THR A 21 -4.36 19.64 -1.71
C THR A 21 -4.93 18.27 -1.37
N THR A 22 -6.10 17.92 -1.91
CA THR A 22 -6.71 16.59 -1.69
C THR A 22 -5.85 15.47 -2.26
N ALA A 23 -5.28 15.64 -3.46
CA ALA A 23 -4.38 14.67 -4.06
C ALA A 23 -3.12 14.44 -3.21
N VAL A 24 -2.47 15.52 -2.74
CA VAL A 24 -1.27 15.42 -1.89
C VAL A 24 -1.58 14.75 -0.55
N VAL A 25 -2.64 15.17 0.13
CA VAL A 25 -3.02 14.57 1.41
C VAL A 25 -3.35 13.08 1.25
N PHE A 26 -4.13 12.74 0.23
CA PHE A 26 -4.51 11.35 -0.03
C PHE A 26 -3.29 10.49 -0.39
N PHE A 27 -2.40 11.00 -1.24
CA PHE A 27 -1.15 10.31 -1.58
C PHE A 27 -0.28 10.07 -0.34
N LEU A 28 -0.11 11.06 0.53
CA LEU A 28 0.67 10.90 1.76
C LEU A 28 0.06 9.85 2.71
N VAL A 29 -1.27 9.85 2.87
CA VAL A 29 -1.96 8.86 3.71
C VAL A 29 -1.80 7.45 3.14
N LEU A 30 -2.00 7.27 1.82
CA LEU A 30 -1.79 5.99 1.16
C LEU A 30 -0.34 5.52 1.24
N SER A 31 0.62 6.41 0.99
CA SER A 31 2.06 6.10 1.06
C SER A 31 2.45 5.65 2.47
N MET A 32 1.95 6.31 3.51
CA MET A 32 2.16 5.87 4.89
C MET A 32 1.56 4.48 5.13
N PHE A 33 0.35 4.22 4.65
CA PHE A 33 -0.29 2.92 4.77
C PHE A 33 0.50 1.83 4.03
N THR A 34 0.93 2.10 2.79
CA THR A 34 1.76 1.21 1.97
C THR A 34 3.07 0.85 2.70
N LEU A 35 3.74 1.83 3.31
CA LEU A 35 4.96 1.59 4.10
C LEU A 35 4.70 0.66 5.30
N VAL A 36 3.60 0.87 6.02
CA VAL A 36 3.21 0.01 7.16
C VAL A 36 2.94 -1.41 6.70
N VAL A 37 2.23 -1.59 5.59
CA VAL A 37 1.94 -2.92 5.02
C VAL A 37 3.23 -3.62 4.58
N ILE A 38 4.12 -2.93 3.88
CA ILE A 38 5.41 -3.49 3.44
C ILE A 38 6.25 -3.90 4.65
N PHE A 39 6.34 -3.05 5.67
CA PHE A 39 7.10 -3.35 6.90
C PHE A 39 6.52 -4.56 7.63
N SER A 40 5.21 -4.60 7.81
CA SER A 40 4.51 -5.71 8.47
C SER A 40 4.67 -7.03 7.70
N ALA A 41 4.43 -7.01 6.39
CA ALA A 41 4.59 -8.16 5.53
C ALA A 41 6.04 -8.68 5.54
N ASN A 42 7.04 -7.78 5.45
CA ASN A 42 8.45 -8.15 5.52
C ASN A 42 8.79 -8.85 6.85
N THR A 43 8.30 -8.33 7.96
CA THR A 43 8.55 -8.90 9.30
C THR A 43 7.89 -10.28 9.42
N LEU A 44 6.63 -10.42 9.04
CA LEU A 44 5.90 -11.69 9.11
C LEU A 44 6.49 -12.76 8.20
N LEU A 45 6.82 -12.41 6.96
CA LEU A 45 7.42 -13.34 6.01
C LEU A 45 8.80 -13.82 6.48
N LEU A 46 9.67 -12.92 6.92
CA LEU A 46 10.98 -13.30 7.46
C LEU A 46 10.87 -14.16 8.72
N GLN A 47 9.93 -13.85 9.61
CA GLN A 47 9.68 -14.65 10.80
C GLN A 47 9.24 -16.07 10.43
N ARG A 48 8.37 -16.20 9.43
CA ARG A 48 7.94 -17.50 8.91
C ARG A 48 9.10 -18.31 8.33
N GLU A 49 9.96 -17.68 7.51
CA GLU A 49 11.13 -18.37 6.93
C GLU A 49 12.13 -18.80 8.01
N ARG A 50 12.36 -17.98 9.04
CA ARG A 50 13.16 -18.37 10.21
C ARG A 50 12.57 -19.56 10.95
N GLN A 51 11.26 -19.58 11.14
CA GLN A 51 10.56 -20.68 11.80
C GLN A 51 10.62 -21.97 10.97
N ASN A 52 10.50 -21.87 9.65
CA ASN A 52 10.65 -23.00 8.73
C ASN A 52 12.04 -23.64 8.87
N VAL A 53 13.11 -22.83 8.90
CA VAL A 53 14.48 -23.32 9.11
C VAL A 53 14.59 -24.10 10.43
N ASN A 54 14.14 -23.49 11.54
CA ASN A 54 14.22 -24.13 12.87
C ASN A 54 13.42 -25.43 12.93
N THR A 55 12.20 -25.42 12.36
CA THR A 55 11.35 -26.61 12.37
C THR A 55 11.92 -27.71 11.51
N THR A 56 12.47 -27.39 10.35
CA THR A 56 13.05 -28.42 9.46
C THR A 56 14.32 -29.02 10.04
N ILE A 57 15.24 -28.19 10.52
CA ILE A 57 16.49 -28.73 11.10
C ILE A 57 16.23 -29.64 12.32
N SER A 58 15.26 -29.22 13.17
CA SER A 58 14.86 -30.06 14.31
C SER A 58 14.29 -31.41 13.87
N LYS A 59 13.47 -31.46 12.80
CA LYS A 59 12.96 -32.71 12.23
C LYS A 59 14.07 -33.60 11.67
N VAL A 60 15.04 -33.00 10.98
CA VAL A 60 16.17 -33.72 10.41
C VAL A 60 17.04 -34.29 11.52
N VAL A 61 17.41 -33.51 12.53
CA VAL A 61 18.22 -33.99 13.66
C VAL A 61 17.49 -35.05 14.43
N THR A 62 16.24 -34.87 14.79
CA THR A 62 15.43 -35.88 15.47
C THR A 62 15.33 -37.19 14.67
N TYR A 63 15.28 -37.09 13.34
CA TYR A 63 15.27 -38.26 12.47
C TYR A 63 16.61 -39.02 12.51
N ILE A 64 17.75 -38.31 12.49
CA ILE A 64 19.08 -38.90 12.60
C ILE A 64 19.28 -39.49 14.00
N GLU A 65 18.96 -38.74 15.06
CA GLU A 65 19.15 -39.20 16.45
C GLU A 65 18.26 -40.40 16.85
N LYS A 66 17.09 -40.56 16.20
CA LYS A 66 16.16 -41.63 16.52
C LYS A 66 16.72 -43.03 16.20
N ASP A 67 17.41 -43.12 15.07
CA ASP A 67 17.93 -44.37 14.55
C ASP A 67 19.44 -44.52 14.85
N TRP A 68 20.04 -43.54 15.57
CA TRP A 68 21.42 -43.52 16.00
C TRP A 68 21.59 -44.24 17.35
N ASP A 69 22.07 -45.48 17.33
CA ASP A 69 22.21 -46.32 18.55
C ASP A 69 23.65 -46.40 19.08
N SER A 70 24.52 -45.42 18.71
CA SER A 70 25.93 -45.39 19.12
C SER A 70 26.31 -44.02 19.69
N ASP A 71 27.26 -43.97 20.60
CA ASP A 71 27.95 -42.78 21.08
C ASP A 71 29.27 -42.53 20.30
N GLU A 72 29.52 -43.32 19.26
CA GLU A 72 30.66 -43.14 18.37
C GLU A 72 30.48 -41.93 17.43
N GLU A 73 31.62 -41.48 16.90
CA GLU A 73 31.64 -40.33 15.96
C GLU A 73 30.90 -40.69 14.66
N LEU A 74 30.15 -39.74 14.14
CA LEU A 74 29.43 -39.87 12.88
C LEU A 74 30.44 -40.15 11.73
N SER A 75 30.24 -41.28 11.06
CA SER A 75 30.93 -41.62 9.83
C SER A 75 29.93 -41.67 8.65
N PRO A 76 30.38 -41.58 7.39
CA PRO A 76 29.49 -41.75 6.23
C PRO A 76 28.71 -43.03 6.25
N GLU A 77 29.36 -44.14 6.67
CA GLU A 77 28.75 -45.49 6.73
C GLU A 77 27.72 -45.60 7.85
N SER A 78 28.03 -45.06 9.04
CA SER A 78 27.13 -45.07 10.18
C SER A 78 25.94 -44.13 10.00
N LEU A 79 26.12 -42.98 9.36
CA LEU A 79 25.03 -42.07 9.00
C LEU A 79 24.07 -42.72 8.00
N LEU A 80 24.61 -43.34 6.97
CA LEU A 80 23.81 -44.09 6.01
C LEU A 80 23.01 -45.21 6.67
N ALA A 81 23.63 -45.97 7.60
CA ALA A 81 22.94 -47.00 8.37
C ALA A 81 21.78 -46.41 9.22
N ALA A 82 21.97 -45.27 9.84
CA ALA A 82 20.91 -44.56 10.61
C ALA A 82 19.79 -43.97 9.73
N LEU A 83 20.10 -43.60 8.50
CA LEU A 83 19.09 -43.09 7.55
C LEU A 83 18.27 -44.23 6.92
N TYR A 84 18.74 -45.48 7.04
CA TYR A 84 18.04 -46.68 6.57
C TYR A 84 17.30 -47.36 7.71
N SER A 85 15.99 -47.44 7.59
CA SER A 85 15.21 -48.31 8.46
C SER A 85 15.60 -49.80 8.21
N PRO A 86 15.81 -50.62 9.24
CA PRO A 86 16.24 -52.02 9.09
C PRO A 86 15.38 -52.87 8.15
N LYS A 87 14.12 -52.50 7.94
CA LYS A 87 13.19 -53.19 7.03
C LYS A 87 13.58 -53.13 5.55
N ASN A 88 14.34 -52.09 5.14
CA ASN A 88 14.72 -51.92 3.72
C ASN A 88 16.14 -52.44 3.43
N ILE A 89 16.97 -52.61 4.46
CA ILE A 89 18.34 -53.12 4.32
C ILE A 89 18.36 -54.59 3.82
N TYR A 90 17.42 -55.40 4.27
CA TYR A 90 17.34 -56.81 3.84
C TYR A 90 17.07 -56.95 2.32
N ALA A 91 16.33 -56.02 1.72
CA ALA A 91 16.02 -56.08 0.29
C ALA A 91 17.21 -55.68 -0.60
N SER A 92 18.11 -54.82 -0.11
CA SER A 92 19.26 -54.33 -0.89
C SER A 92 20.52 -55.21 -0.76
N ILE A 93 20.67 -55.95 0.33
CA ILE A 93 21.77 -56.93 0.53
C ILE A 93 21.63 -58.09 -0.44
N ILE A 94 20.40 -58.51 -0.77
CA ILE A 94 20.16 -59.65 -1.67
C ILE A 94 20.52 -59.35 -3.13
N ASN A 95 20.57 -58.07 -3.55
CA ASN A 95 20.78 -57.68 -4.96
C ASN A 95 22.18 -57.19 -5.33
N GLY A 96 23.18 -57.26 -4.46
CA GLY A 96 24.60 -57.06 -4.80
C GLY A 96 25.05 -55.69 -5.36
N VAL A 97 24.27 -54.63 -5.21
CA VAL A 97 24.54 -53.28 -5.74
C VAL A 97 24.63 -52.26 -4.60
N LEU A 98 25.73 -52.28 -3.84
CA LEU A 98 25.77 -51.61 -2.54
C LEU A 98 26.38 -50.21 -2.50
N SER A 99 27.11 -49.74 -3.52
CA SER A 99 27.92 -48.54 -3.31
C SER A 99 27.29 -47.22 -3.82
N GLU A 100 26.68 -47.19 -5.01
CA GLU A 100 26.11 -45.95 -5.55
C GLU A 100 24.64 -45.70 -5.19
N LYS A 101 23.88 -46.79 -5.01
CA LYS A 101 22.43 -46.69 -4.73
C LYS A 101 22.13 -46.26 -3.28
N HIS A 102 23.04 -46.46 -2.35
CA HIS A 102 22.91 -46.16 -0.94
C HIS A 102 22.95 -44.62 -0.67
N SER A 103 23.83 -43.88 -1.38
CA SER A 103 23.88 -42.42 -1.22
C SER A 103 22.59 -41.74 -1.75
N LEU A 104 22.04 -42.26 -2.85
CA LEU A 104 20.79 -41.80 -3.43
C LEU A 104 19.57 -42.02 -2.54
N ASP A 105 19.45 -43.15 -1.88
CA ASP A 105 18.30 -43.45 -1.03
C ASP A 105 18.33 -42.64 0.28
N GLY A 106 19.51 -42.41 0.88
CA GLY A 106 19.70 -41.54 2.04
C GLY A 106 19.34 -40.07 1.68
N GLN A 107 19.76 -39.62 0.51
CA GLN A 107 19.36 -38.29 -0.01
C GLN A 107 17.84 -38.19 -0.14
N VAL A 108 17.16 -39.19 -0.68
CA VAL A 108 15.70 -39.21 -0.81
C VAL A 108 15.01 -39.20 0.56
N ALA A 109 15.50 -39.92 1.54
CA ALA A 109 14.90 -39.97 2.87
C ALA A 109 14.93 -38.61 3.59
N ILE A 110 16.04 -37.88 3.47
CA ILE A 110 16.16 -36.50 4.00
C ILE A 110 15.40 -35.51 3.13
N SER A 111 15.51 -35.58 1.81
CA SER A 111 14.84 -34.67 0.87
C SER A 111 13.33 -34.63 1.06
N ASN A 112 12.70 -35.78 1.40
CA ASN A 112 11.26 -35.83 1.68
C ASN A 112 10.84 -35.04 2.94
N LYS A 113 11.80 -34.61 3.77
CA LYS A 113 11.56 -33.80 4.98
C LYS A 113 11.85 -32.31 4.75
N LEU A 114 12.46 -31.98 3.62
CA LEU A 114 12.87 -30.64 3.26
C LEU A 114 11.82 -29.95 2.39
N TYR A 115 11.80 -28.62 2.48
CA TYR A 115 11.17 -27.80 1.44
C TYR A 115 12.10 -27.73 0.22
N SER A 116 11.56 -27.49 -0.96
CA SER A 116 12.30 -27.44 -2.23
C SER A 116 13.43 -26.39 -2.29
N ASN A 117 13.42 -25.44 -1.37
CA ASN A 117 14.42 -24.36 -1.24
C ASN A 117 15.37 -24.57 -0.06
N GLN A 118 15.49 -25.80 0.43
CA GLN A 118 16.32 -26.15 1.58
C GLN A 118 17.32 -27.24 1.21
N SER A 119 18.57 -27.08 1.70
CA SER A 119 19.63 -28.06 1.58
C SER A 119 20.21 -28.35 2.96
N VAL A 120 20.47 -29.63 3.23
CA VAL A 120 21.06 -30.07 4.49
C VAL A 120 22.47 -30.61 4.24
N PHE A 121 23.36 -30.28 5.14
CA PHE A 121 24.75 -30.75 5.19
C PHE A 121 25.02 -31.37 6.56
N VAL A 122 25.71 -32.48 6.59
CA VAL A 122 26.09 -33.17 7.83
C VAL A 122 27.60 -33.23 7.91
N TYR A 123 28.12 -32.93 9.08
CA TYR A 123 29.56 -32.93 9.39
C TYR A 123 29.84 -33.82 10.57
N ASP A 124 31.05 -34.39 10.61
CA ASP A 124 31.54 -35.11 11.79
C ASP A 124 31.86 -34.18 12.96
N LYS A 125 32.29 -34.73 14.07
CA LYS A 125 32.70 -33.94 15.25
C LYS A 125 33.88 -33.00 15.00
N LYS A 126 34.74 -33.31 14.02
CA LYS A 126 35.90 -32.49 13.65
C LYS A 126 35.56 -31.42 12.62
N GLY A 127 34.33 -31.40 12.09
CA GLY A 127 33.88 -30.48 11.06
C GLY A 127 34.18 -30.96 9.64
N THR A 128 34.52 -32.25 9.47
CA THR A 128 34.69 -32.82 8.13
C THR A 128 33.32 -33.07 7.51
N PHE A 129 33.14 -32.70 6.25
CA PHE A 129 31.90 -32.92 5.54
C PHE A 129 31.64 -34.42 5.29
N ILE A 130 30.44 -34.89 5.61
CA ILE A 130 30.03 -36.28 5.46
C ILE A 130 28.95 -36.44 4.39
N PHE A 131 27.91 -35.60 4.41
CA PHE A 131 26.70 -35.82 3.61
C PHE A 131 25.99 -34.54 3.25
N THR A 132 25.31 -34.55 2.11
CA THR A 132 24.40 -33.48 1.68
C THR A 132 23.13 -34.03 1.03
N SER A 133 22.06 -33.31 1.15
CA SER A 133 20.82 -33.54 0.38
C SER A 133 20.85 -32.95 -1.04
N GLU A 134 21.88 -32.19 -1.38
CA GLU A 134 22.06 -31.61 -2.74
C GLU A 134 22.75 -32.64 -3.66
N GLU A 135 22.32 -32.68 -4.91
CA GLU A 135 23.03 -33.39 -5.96
C GLU A 135 24.26 -32.58 -6.39
N ASN A 136 25.42 -33.24 -6.55
CA ASN A 136 26.67 -32.66 -7.07
C ASN A 136 27.18 -31.43 -6.28
N THR A 137 27.40 -31.57 -5.00
CA THR A 137 27.98 -30.51 -4.16
C THR A 137 29.49 -30.71 -3.98
N ASP A 138 30.28 -29.93 -4.75
CA ASP A 138 31.76 -29.96 -4.62
C ASP A 138 32.27 -29.03 -3.49
N SER A 139 31.45 -28.12 -3.00
CA SER A 139 31.84 -27.14 -1.98
C SER A 139 30.70 -26.88 -1.02
N PRO A 140 30.62 -27.67 0.10
CA PRO A 140 29.64 -27.41 1.15
C PRO A 140 29.90 -26.07 1.85
N PRO A 141 28.90 -25.46 2.49
CA PRO A 141 29.11 -24.29 3.34
C PRO A 141 30.10 -24.63 4.45
N GLY A 142 31.00 -23.71 4.77
CA GLY A 142 31.94 -23.90 5.90
C GLY A 142 31.19 -23.98 7.24
N MET A 143 31.86 -24.56 8.26
CA MET A 143 31.31 -24.63 9.62
C MET A 143 30.87 -23.24 10.13
N SER A 144 29.75 -23.22 10.80
CA SER A 144 29.13 -22.00 11.36
C SER A 144 29.01 -22.09 12.88
N GLU A 145 28.62 -21.00 13.54
CA GLU A 145 28.33 -21.04 14.97
C GLU A 145 27.06 -21.89 15.23
N VAL A 146 27.18 -22.80 16.23
CA VAL A 146 26.08 -23.68 16.58
C VAL A 146 24.90 -22.89 17.18
N ASN A 147 23.68 -23.28 16.82
CA ASN A 147 22.42 -22.69 17.24
C ASN A 147 22.27 -21.19 16.91
N LYS A 148 23.05 -20.68 15.94
CA LYS A 148 22.96 -19.29 15.51
C LYS A 148 22.56 -19.23 14.03
N LEU A 149 21.37 -18.65 13.78
CA LEU A 149 20.90 -18.40 12.44
C LEU A 149 21.66 -17.22 11.82
N LYS A 150 22.40 -17.48 10.74
CA LYS A 150 23.15 -16.45 10.00
C LYS A 150 22.55 -16.25 8.61
N SER A 151 22.59 -15.02 8.14
CA SER A 151 22.28 -14.70 6.74
C SER A 151 23.58 -14.81 5.93
N VAL A 152 23.58 -15.68 4.94
CA VAL A 152 24.77 -15.97 4.12
C VAL A 152 24.41 -16.00 2.63
N SER A 153 25.45 -15.93 1.78
CA SER A 153 25.32 -16.23 0.36
C SER A 153 26.03 -17.56 0.07
N TYR A 154 25.29 -18.52 -0.48
CA TYR A 154 25.81 -19.83 -0.86
C TYR A 154 25.43 -20.11 -2.31
N LYS A 155 26.40 -20.50 -3.15
CA LYS A 155 26.24 -20.71 -4.61
C LYS A 155 25.53 -19.53 -5.31
N GLY A 156 25.81 -18.28 -4.90
CA GLY A 156 25.21 -17.09 -5.46
C GLY A 156 23.80 -16.74 -4.95
N LYS A 157 23.19 -17.63 -4.15
CA LYS A 157 21.86 -17.43 -3.58
C LYS A 157 21.96 -16.88 -2.17
N ARG A 158 21.11 -15.89 -1.82
CA ARG A 158 20.99 -15.37 -0.46
C ARG A 158 20.07 -16.25 0.36
N GLY A 159 20.50 -16.64 1.56
CA GLY A 159 19.72 -17.53 2.40
C GLY A 159 20.05 -17.44 3.86
N PHE A 160 19.36 -18.26 4.64
CA PHE A 160 19.67 -18.51 6.04
C PHE A 160 20.47 -19.80 6.18
N LEU A 161 21.49 -19.75 7.03
CA LEU A 161 22.30 -20.88 7.44
C LEU A 161 22.14 -21.08 8.93
N LEU A 162 21.76 -22.29 9.33
CA LEU A 162 21.66 -22.69 10.74
C LEU A 162 22.41 -24.01 10.93
N GLN A 163 23.28 -24.07 11.92
CA GLN A 163 24.00 -25.26 12.33
C GLN A 163 23.55 -25.69 13.73
N VAL A 164 23.31 -26.96 13.92
CA VAL A 164 22.94 -27.55 15.21
C VAL A 164 23.77 -28.79 15.48
N SER A 165 23.96 -29.12 16.75
CA SER A 165 24.66 -30.37 17.16
C SER A 165 23.75 -31.57 17.02
N ILE A 166 24.31 -32.72 16.65
CA ILE A 166 23.69 -34.04 16.69
C ILE A 166 24.27 -34.76 17.93
N TYR A 167 23.38 -35.29 18.74
CA TYR A 167 23.76 -35.94 19.97
C TYR A 167 23.66 -37.47 19.84
N GLY A 168 24.57 -38.20 20.52
CA GLY A 168 24.55 -39.63 20.62
C GLY A 168 23.39 -40.14 21.51
N LYS A 169 23.38 -41.45 21.74
CA LYS A 169 22.37 -42.15 22.53
C LYS A 169 22.22 -41.61 23.95
N ASP A 170 23.33 -41.18 24.56
CA ASP A 170 23.39 -40.60 25.91
C ASP A 170 22.77 -39.19 25.98
N LYS A 171 22.45 -38.56 24.82
CA LYS A 171 21.99 -37.16 24.64
C LYS A 171 22.92 -36.10 25.28
N LYS A 172 24.16 -36.46 25.52
CA LYS A 172 25.18 -35.55 26.08
C LYS A 172 26.40 -35.44 25.17
N THR A 173 26.81 -36.55 24.54
CA THR A 173 27.96 -36.57 23.65
C THR A 173 27.60 -36.07 22.28
N ILE A 174 28.31 -35.04 21.78
CA ILE A 174 28.16 -34.53 20.41
C ILE A 174 28.86 -35.53 19.48
N VAL A 175 28.12 -36.09 18.53
CA VAL A 175 28.61 -37.04 17.54
C VAL A 175 28.84 -36.40 16.17
N GLY A 176 28.24 -35.25 15.91
CA GLY A 176 28.40 -34.47 14.67
C GLY A 176 27.55 -33.22 14.66
N TYR A 177 27.45 -32.62 13.49
CA TYR A 177 26.68 -31.41 13.27
C TYR A 177 25.80 -31.54 12.04
N ALA A 178 24.56 -31.05 12.13
CA ALA A 178 23.69 -30.83 10.98
C ALA A 178 23.62 -29.33 10.67
N GLN A 179 23.71 -28.98 9.42
CA GLN A 179 23.61 -27.61 8.94
C GLN A 179 22.55 -27.55 7.84
N ILE A 180 21.67 -26.55 7.90
CA ILE A 180 20.65 -26.31 6.88
C ILE A 180 20.91 -24.96 6.23
N PHE A 181 20.94 -24.95 4.91
CA PHE A 181 20.86 -23.76 4.10
C PHE A 181 19.42 -23.63 3.56
N HIS A 182 18.81 -22.46 3.76
CA HIS A 182 17.47 -22.15 3.30
C HIS A 182 17.55 -20.96 2.34
N ASP A 183 17.27 -21.22 1.08
CA ASP A 183 17.28 -20.23 0.01
C ASP A 183 16.09 -19.29 0.14
N LEU A 184 16.35 -17.98 0.10
CA LEU A 184 15.35 -16.91 0.18
C LEU A 184 14.95 -16.32 -1.17
N GLU A 185 15.32 -16.94 -2.29
CA GLU A 185 15.03 -16.42 -3.64
C GLU A 185 13.52 -16.25 -3.82
N PHE A 186 12.71 -17.23 -3.41
CA PHE A 186 11.25 -17.14 -3.46
C PHE A 186 10.70 -16.01 -2.58
N TYR A 187 11.27 -15.82 -1.39
CA TYR A 187 10.91 -14.71 -0.51
C TYR A 187 11.16 -13.35 -1.19
N TYR A 188 12.33 -13.15 -1.80
CA TYR A 188 12.65 -11.90 -2.49
C TYR A 188 11.75 -11.67 -3.70
N ALA A 189 11.50 -12.69 -4.50
CA ALA A 189 10.60 -12.61 -5.66
C ALA A 189 9.16 -12.26 -5.24
N LEU A 190 8.65 -12.88 -4.18
CA LEU A 190 7.33 -12.58 -3.64
C LEU A 190 7.26 -11.14 -3.12
N LYS A 191 8.28 -10.70 -2.37
CA LYS A 191 8.37 -9.34 -1.84
C LYS A 191 8.37 -8.29 -2.96
N GLU A 192 9.15 -8.49 -4.02
CA GLU A 192 9.19 -7.57 -5.17
C GLU A 192 7.82 -7.46 -5.86
N ARG A 193 7.16 -8.60 -6.09
CA ARG A 193 5.80 -8.61 -6.69
C ARG A 193 4.79 -7.88 -5.81
N LEU A 194 4.87 -8.07 -4.51
CA LEU A 194 3.98 -7.42 -3.53
C LEU A 194 4.20 -5.91 -3.52
N ILE A 195 5.46 -5.44 -3.51
CA ILE A 195 5.81 -4.02 -3.59
C ILE A 195 5.28 -3.41 -4.89
N PHE A 196 5.52 -4.07 -6.03
CA PHE A 196 5.04 -3.60 -7.32
C PHE A 196 3.50 -3.46 -7.35
N LEU A 197 2.78 -4.48 -6.84
CA LEU A 197 1.32 -4.46 -6.77
C LEU A 197 0.80 -3.31 -5.89
N LEU A 198 1.42 -3.09 -4.73
CA LEU A 198 1.04 -2.00 -3.81
C LEU A 198 1.27 -0.63 -4.45
N ILE A 199 2.41 -0.41 -5.10
CA ILE A 199 2.71 0.85 -5.80
C ILE A 199 1.71 1.07 -6.95
N PHE A 200 1.42 0.04 -7.74
CA PHE A 200 0.44 0.12 -8.82
C PHE A 200 -0.94 0.51 -8.30
N LEU A 201 -1.38 -0.10 -7.21
CA LEU A 201 -2.65 0.19 -6.55
C LEU A 201 -2.67 1.62 -5.98
N GLU A 202 -1.58 2.08 -5.35
CA GLU A 202 -1.45 3.45 -4.82
C GLU A 202 -1.58 4.51 -5.91
N VAL A 203 -0.90 4.32 -7.05
CA VAL A 203 -1.00 5.22 -8.20
C VAL A 203 -2.42 5.21 -8.78
N GLY A 204 -3.01 4.03 -8.97
CA GLY A 204 -4.37 3.88 -9.49
C GLY A 204 -5.41 4.56 -8.61
N MET A 205 -5.34 4.36 -7.30
CA MET A 205 -6.25 4.99 -6.34
C MET A 205 -6.07 6.52 -6.30
N THR A 206 -4.83 7.01 -6.38
CA THR A 206 -4.56 8.46 -6.43
C THR A 206 -5.18 9.09 -7.66
N VAL A 207 -5.04 8.48 -8.84
CA VAL A 207 -5.66 8.96 -10.08
C VAL A 207 -7.18 8.97 -9.96
N LEU A 208 -7.78 7.92 -9.40
CA LEU A 208 -9.22 7.81 -9.19
C LEU A 208 -9.74 8.92 -8.26
N VAL A 209 -9.05 9.20 -7.15
CA VAL A 209 -9.41 10.27 -6.23
C VAL A 209 -9.30 11.64 -6.89
N ILE A 210 -8.27 11.90 -7.69
CA ILE A 210 -8.15 13.13 -8.44
C ILE A 210 -9.34 13.30 -9.41
N ALA A 211 -9.67 12.26 -10.17
CA ALA A 211 -10.80 12.28 -11.10
C ALA A 211 -12.13 12.54 -10.37
N ALA A 212 -12.40 11.82 -9.28
CA ALA A 212 -13.59 12.02 -8.46
C ALA A 212 -13.67 13.44 -7.88
N THR A 213 -12.55 13.97 -7.35
CA THR A 213 -12.46 15.33 -6.83
C THR A 213 -12.77 16.38 -7.93
N VAL A 214 -12.24 16.19 -9.13
CA VAL A 214 -12.51 17.09 -10.27
C VAL A 214 -13.99 17.07 -10.65
N VAL A 215 -14.63 15.92 -10.67
CA VAL A 215 -16.07 15.78 -10.97
C VAL A 215 -16.90 16.50 -9.90
N VAL A 216 -16.68 16.21 -8.62
CA VAL A 216 -17.41 16.81 -7.50
C VAL A 216 -17.25 18.34 -7.49
N LEU A 217 -16.00 18.82 -7.58
CA LEU A 217 -15.74 20.27 -7.60
C LEU A 217 -16.38 20.96 -8.81
N THR A 218 -16.45 20.29 -9.95
CA THR A 218 -17.09 20.88 -11.14
C THR A 218 -18.61 20.97 -10.96
N SER A 219 -19.23 19.97 -10.34
CA SER A 219 -20.66 19.98 -10.03
C SER A 219 -21.05 21.11 -9.08
N ILE A 220 -20.21 21.38 -8.07
CA ILE A 220 -20.49 22.41 -7.05
C ILE A 220 -20.12 23.82 -7.55
N LEU A 221 -18.93 23.97 -8.12
CA LEU A 221 -18.42 25.31 -8.48
C LEU A 221 -19.06 25.90 -9.72
N ARG A 222 -19.59 25.10 -10.63
CA ARG A 222 -20.25 25.60 -11.86
C ARG A 222 -21.52 26.39 -11.56
N PRO A 223 -22.49 25.90 -10.78
CA PRO A 223 -23.66 26.66 -10.37
C PRO A 223 -23.31 27.92 -9.58
N MET A 224 -22.37 27.84 -8.64
CA MET A 224 -21.93 29.02 -7.88
C MET A 224 -21.34 30.11 -8.77
N ARG A 225 -20.58 29.73 -9.79
CA ARG A 225 -20.03 30.66 -10.75
C ARG A 225 -21.13 31.33 -11.59
N GLN A 226 -22.14 30.57 -12.02
CA GLN A 226 -23.29 31.10 -12.74
C GLN A 226 -24.06 32.13 -11.89
N LEU A 227 -24.27 31.87 -10.60
CA LEU A 227 -24.89 32.80 -9.68
C LEU A 227 -24.06 34.07 -9.52
N HIS A 228 -22.74 33.93 -9.37
CA HIS A 228 -21.83 35.08 -9.28
C HIS A 228 -21.84 35.95 -10.56
N GLU A 229 -21.83 35.31 -11.73
CA GLU A 229 -21.93 36.02 -13.04
C GLU A 229 -23.26 36.75 -13.15
N THR A 230 -24.39 36.18 -12.77
CA THR A 230 -25.70 36.83 -12.73
C THR A 230 -25.70 38.06 -11.80
N MET A 231 -25.13 37.93 -10.62
CA MET A 231 -24.98 39.02 -9.67
C MET A 231 -24.12 40.18 -10.27
N GLY A 232 -23.02 39.82 -10.95
CA GLY A 232 -22.14 40.79 -11.61
C GLY A 232 -22.86 41.62 -12.67
N VAL A 233 -23.63 40.97 -13.56
CA VAL A 233 -24.41 41.65 -14.58
C VAL A 233 -25.41 42.64 -13.99
N ILE A 234 -26.10 42.28 -12.91
CA ILE A 234 -27.07 43.17 -12.23
C ILE A 234 -26.36 44.39 -11.58
N THR A 235 -25.16 44.17 -11.03
CA THR A 235 -24.37 45.23 -10.41
C THR A 235 -23.91 46.28 -11.45
N ASP A 236 -23.48 45.78 -12.62
CA ASP A 236 -22.96 46.66 -13.70
C ASP A 236 -24.07 47.34 -14.49
N SER A 237 -25.29 46.77 -14.51
CA SER A 237 -26.46 47.31 -15.23
C SER A 237 -27.70 47.31 -14.33
N PRO A 238 -27.85 48.32 -13.46
CA PRO A 238 -28.97 48.38 -12.50
C PRO A 238 -30.36 48.43 -13.14
N SER A 239 -30.46 48.65 -14.45
CA SER A 239 -31.72 48.58 -15.20
C SER A 239 -32.22 47.17 -15.46
N ASP A 240 -31.34 46.15 -15.38
CA ASP A 240 -31.66 44.75 -15.67
C ASP A 240 -32.15 43.98 -14.44
N LEU A 241 -33.07 44.57 -13.67
CA LEU A 241 -33.68 43.95 -12.48
C LEU A 241 -34.57 42.73 -12.78
N GLU A 242 -34.80 42.44 -14.08
CA GLU A 242 -35.54 41.26 -14.50
C GLU A 242 -34.74 39.96 -14.57
N LEU A 243 -33.38 40.07 -14.50
CA LEU A 243 -32.50 38.92 -14.49
C LEU A 243 -32.73 38.04 -13.26
N ARG A 244 -32.84 36.72 -13.48
CA ARG A 244 -33.00 35.73 -12.46
C ARG A 244 -31.99 34.61 -12.67
N SER A 245 -31.56 33.98 -11.57
CA SER A 245 -30.77 32.76 -11.62
C SER A 245 -31.62 31.62 -12.15
N LYS A 246 -31.09 30.90 -13.15
CA LYS A 246 -31.72 29.68 -13.75
C LYS A 246 -31.09 28.38 -13.18
N ILE A 247 -30.55 28.42 -11.99
CA ILE A 247 -29.93 27.25 -11.38
C ILE A 247 -31.02 26.31 -10.88
N GLU A 248 -31.09 25.13 -11.47
CA GLU A 248 -31.95 24.03 -11.05
C GLU A 248 -31.08 23.01 -10.28
N SER A 249 -30.90 23.21 -9.00
CA SER A 249 -30.24 22.27 -8.08
C SER A 249 -31.20 21.95 -6.94
N HIS A 250 -31.06 20.74 -6.38
CA HIS A 250 -31.90 20.28 -5.25
C HIS A 250 -31.08 20.24 -3.94
N ASP A 251 -30.02 21.03 -3.88
CA ASP A 251 -29.12 21.18 -2.75
C ASP A 251 -29.12 22.62 -2.21
N GLU A 252 -28.23 22.92 -1.28
CA GLU A 252 -28.07 24.24 -0.67
C GLU A 252 -27.76 25.35 -1.70
N ILE A 253 -27.20 24.97 -2.85
CA ILE A 253 -26.95 25.92 -3.96
C ILE A 253 -28.25 26.28 -4.68
N GLY A 254 -29.17 25.32 -4.82
CA GLY A 254 -30.52 25.56 -5.32
C GLY A 254 -31.30 26.48 -4.40
N ASP A 255 -31.27 26.23 -3.09
CA ASP A 255 -31.92 27.10 -2.09
C ASP A 255 -31.35 28.53 -2.12
N LEU A 256 -30.02 28.66 -2.31
CA LEU A 256 -29.39 29.98 -2.45
C LEU A 256 -29.90 30.72 -3.69
N ALA A 257 -30.04 30.02 -4.84
CA ALA A 257 -30.56 30.61 -6.08
C ALA A 257 -32.03 31.08 -5.93
N VAL A 258 -32.86 30.29 -5.25
CA VAL A 258 -34.27 30.65 -4.95
C VAL A 258 -34.31 31.90 -4.06
N ASN A 259 -33.51 31.94 -2.99
CA ASN A 259 -33.46 33.10 -2.09
C ASN A 259 -32.93 34.35 -2.81
N PHE A 260 -31.94 34.18 -3.66
CA PHE A 260 -31.46 35.27 -4.51
C PHE A 260 -32.56 35.80 -5.43
N ASN A 261 -33.31 34.96 -6.12
CA ASN A 261 -34.41 35.35 -7.00
C ASN A 261 -35.50 36.09 -6.20
N ARG A 262 -35.86 35.59 -5.01
CA ARG A 262 -36.84 36.25 -4.11
C ARG A 262 -36.35 37.66 -3.67
N MET A 263 -35.07 37.83 -3.40
CA MET A 263 -34.49 39.14 -3.08
C MET A 263 -34.62 40.08 -4.29
N MET A 264 -34.34 39.61 -5.51
CA MET A 264 -34.47 40.39 -6.72
C MET A 264 -35.91 40.80 -7.00
N ASP A 265 -36.91 39.94 -6.72
CA ASP A 265 -38.32 40.28 -6.82
C ASP A 265 -38.69 41.44 -5.90
N LYS A 266 -38.18 41.42 -4.65
CA LYS A 266 -38.40 42.54 -3.73
C LYS A 266 -37.74 43.83 -4.14
N ILE A 267 -36.52 43.78 -4.70
CA ILE A 267 -35.84 44.97 -5.22
C ILE A 267 -36.62 45.56 -6.40
N GLN A 268 -37.08 44.72 -7.32
CA GLN A 268 -37.86 45.13 -8.48
C GLN A 268 -39.21 45.79 -8.05
N GLU A 269 -39.92 45.17 -7.11
CA GLU A 269 -41.17 45.69 -6.54
C GLU A 269 -40.95 47.08 -5.92
N ASN A 270 -39.90 47.24 -5.09
CA ASN A 270 -39.55 48.52 -4.47
C ASN A 270 -39.19 49.58 -5.52
N ASN A 271 -38.41 49.22 -6.54
CA ASN A 271 -38.06 50.17 -7.61
C ASN A 271 -39.29 50.62 -8.39
N GLN A 272 -40.22 49.72 -8.71
CA GLN A 272 -41.49 50.06 -9.35
C GLN A 272 -42.35 50.98 -8.46
N MET A 273 -42.43 50.75 -7.14
CA MET A 273 -43.13 51.64 -6.23
C MET A 273 -42.51 53.03 -6.17
N GLN A 274 -41.18 53.16 -6.14
CA GLN A 274 -40.48 54.45 -6.19
C GLN A 274 -40.76 55.17 -7.49
N MET A 275 -40.73 54.50 -8.64
CA MET A 275 -41.03 55.11 -9.94
C MET A 275 -42.47 55.63 -10.01
N ARG A 276 -43.45 54.86 -9.51
CA ARG A 276 -44.87 55.32 -9.40
C ARG A 276 -44.96 56.55 -8.51
N PHE A 277 -44.35 56.50 -7.32
CA PHE A 277 -44.34 57.63 -6.40
C PHE A 277 -43.76 58.89 -7.02
N LEU A 278 -42.60 58.77 -7.71
CA LEU A 278 -42.00 59.90 -8.41
C LEU A 278 -42.89 60.47 -9.56
N SER A 279 -43.57 59.59 -10.29
CA SER A 279 -44.53 59.97 -11.32
C SER A 279 -45.72 60.72 -10.72
N ASP A 280 -46.32 60.20 -9.66
CA ASP A 280 -47.50 60.78 -8.97
C ASP A 280 -47.12 62.16 -8.38
N VAL A 281 -46.00 62.24 -7.64
CA VAL A 281 -45.50 63.54 -7.12
C VAL A 281 -45.24 64.52 -8.24
N SER A 282 -44.67 64.13 -9.39
CA SER A 282 -44.42 64.96 -10.54
C SER A 282 -45.73 65.51 -11.15
N HIS A 283 -46.76 64.68 -11.21
CA HIS A 283 -48.09 65.08 -11.67
C HIS A 283 -48.76 66.08 -10.68
N GLU A 284 -48.73 65.75 -9.40
CA GLU A 284 -49.29 66.52 -8.31
C GLU A 284 -48.61 67.97 -8.22
N LEU A 285 -47.29 68.06 -8.47
CA LEU A 285 -46.56 69.28 -8.45
C LEU A 285 -46.75 70.11 -9.75
N ARG A 286 -47.03 69.50 -10.90
CA ARG A 286 -47.21 70.20 -12.17
C ARG A 286 -48.45 71.14 -12.14
N THR A 287 -49.53 70.71 -11.46
CA THR A 287 -50.77 71.47 -11.39
C THR A 287 -50.58 72.81 -10.63
N PRO A 288 -50.06 72.78 -9.34
CA PRO A 288 -49.87 74.09 -8.64
C PRO A 288 -48.82 74.98 -9.31
N ILE A 289 -47.74 74.41 -9.90
CA ILE A 289 -46.73 75.14 -10.62
C ILE A 289 -47.38 75.84 -11.85
N ALA A 290 -48.26 75.15 -12.58
CA ALA A 290 -49.00 75.73 -13.71
C ALA A 290 -49.93 76.88 -13.27
N VAL A 291 -50.61 76.76 -12.15
CA VAL A 291 -51.46 77.79 -11.54
C VAL A 291 -50.61 78.98 -11.12
N ILE A 292 -49.50 78.78 -10.41
CA ILE A 292 -48.61 79.91 -10.01
C ILE A 292 -48.07 80.62 -11.26
N LYS A 293 -47.62 79.91 -12.28
CA LYS A 293 -47.11 80.48 -13.54
C LYS A 293 -48.22 81.30 -14.23
N GLY A 294 -49.44 80.78 -14.32
CA GLY A 294 -50.59 81.50 -14.90
C GLY A 294 -50.94 82.79 -14.18
N HIS A 295 -50.84 82.77 -12.83
CA HIS A 295 -51.02 84.04 -12.08
C HIS A 295 -49.90 85.06 -12.26
N MET A 296 -48.63 84.57 -12.36
CA MET A 296 -47.49 85.43 -12.63
C MET A 296 -47.58 86.11 -14.03
N ASP A 297 -47.98 85.31 -15.03
CA ASP A 297 -48.19 85.84 -16.41
C ASP A 297 -49.31 86.88 -16.51
N LEU A 298 -50.34 86.77 -15.59
CA LEU A 298 -51.41 87.81 -15.52
C LEU A 298 -50.99 89.11 -14.80
N LEU A 299 -49.99 89.03 -13.89
CA LEU A 299 -49.45 90.21 -13.19
C LEU A 299 -48.42 90.97 -14.02
N GLN A 300 -47.90 90.38 -15.10
CA GLN A 300 -46.93 91.08 -16.07
C GLN A 300 -47.63 91.73 -17.25
N ARG A 301 -48.93 91.65 -17.38
CA ARG A 301 -49.72 92.35 -18.35
C ARG A 301 -50.39 93.55 -17.71
#